data_dd4bb235c5f08783a4aba43fc85aa0a5
#
_entry.id   dd4bb235c5f08783a4aba43fc85aa0a5
#
_cell.length_a   1.000
_cell.length_b   1.000
_cell.length_c   1.000
_cell.angle_alpha   90.00
_cell.angle_beta   90.00
_cell.angle_gamma   90.00
#
_symmetry.space_group_name_H-M   'P 1'
#
loop_
_entity.id
_entity.type
_entity.pdbx_description
1 polymer ?
#
loop_
_entity_poly.entity_id
_entity_poly.type
_entity_poly.pdbx_seq_one_letter_code
_entity_poly.pdbx_strand_id
1 'polypeptide(L)'
;MASLWMLFASFFFSLMAVCVKIAATTYSTPEILFYRSLFSVVVVGAYAVACGQRIWSPHWVAHSRRAACGVFSMSVWFYTLGVLPLALSVTLNYMSPLFISLLAGFSLLRSGGRIPFLLMVSVLFGFFGVLLLLNPSVSENQGWSVALGVFAAFVAAFAFRDVKTLTNLGEPEWRLVFYFSLFTTVAAAIGMLFHGTSEHTTLGAAALLGAGAFGTLGQLGVSLAYGRGNPMVSASLQYTGVIFSSVWGILFAKEALSSTAIWGIALIVAAGIFSVASRRRLVPS
;
A
#
# COMPACT_ATOMS: atom_id res chain seq x y z
N MET A 1 -8.10 -7.74 16.47
CA MET A 1 -8.94 -7.95 15.25
C MET A 1 -8.66 -6.89 14.17
N ALA A 2 -8.42 -5.60 14.53
CA ALA A 2 -8.27 -4.53 13.51
C ALA A 2 -7.14 -4.76 12.48
N SER A 3 -5.99 -5.32 12.86
CA SER A 3 -4.91 -5.62 11.90
C SER A 3 -5.30 -6.59 10.79
N LEU A 4 -6.36 -7.42 10.97
CA LEU A 4 -6.84 -8.34 9.93
C LEU A 4 -7.47 -7.60 8.73
N TRP A 5 -7.87 -6.33 8.90
CA TRP A 5 -8.27 -5.49 7.78
C TRP A 5 -7.17 -5.33 6.72
N MET A 6 -5.91 -5.66 7.08
CA MET A 6 -4.83 -5.68 6.10
C MET A 6 -4.98 -6.80 5.07
N LEU A 7 -5.54 -7.96 5.43
CA LEU A 7 -5.85 -9.04 4.46
C LEU A 7 -6.88 -8.56 3.44
N PHE A 8 -7.94 -7.90 3.92
CA PHE A 8 -8.94 -7.26 3.07
C PHE A 8 -8.29 -6.21 2.14
N ALA A 9 -7.47 -5.32 2.70
CA ALA A 9 -6.75 -4.31 1.92
C ALA A 9 -5.85 -4.94 0.85
N SER A 10 -5.07 -5.95 1.22
CA SER A 10 -4.16 -6.66 0.31
C SER A 10 -4.90 -7.35 -0.83
N PHE A 11 -6.06 -7.95 -0.55
CA PHE A 11 -6.91 -8.57 -1.56
C PHE A 11 -7.40 -7.52 -2.57
N PHE A 12 -7.99 -6.42 -2.09
CA PHE A 12 -8.50 -5.38 -2.99
C PHE A 12 -7.41 -4.64 -3.75
N PHE A 13 -6.24 -4.42 -3.14
CA PHE A 13 -5.10 -3.86 -3.88
C PHE A 13 -4.57 -4.80 -4.96
N SER A 14 -4.64 -6.10 -4.75
CA SER A 14 -4.25 -7.06 -5.80
C SER A 14 -5.22 -7.03 -6.99
N LEU A 15 -6.53 -6.91 -6.75
CA LEU A 15 -7.53 -6.68 -7.81
C LEU A 15 -7.32 -5.33 -8.51
N MET A 16 -7.05 -4.28 -7.74
CA MET A 16 -6.70 -2.98 -8.30
C MET A 16 -5.49 -3.09 -9.22
N ALA A 17 -4.46 -3.84 -8.84
CA ALA A 17 -3.26 -4.01 -9.66
C ALA A 17 -3.57 -4.68 -11.02
N VAL A 18 -4.49 -5.64 -11.06
CA VAL A 18 -4.98 -6.23 -12.33
C VAL A 18 -5.66 -5.16 -13.19
N CYS A 19 -6.56 -4.37 -12.60
CA CYS A 19 -7.23 -3.28 -13.33
C CYS A 19 -6.22 -2.23 -13.84
N VAL A 20 -5.25 -1.85 -13.02
CA VAL A 20 -4.18 -0.92 -13.42
C VAL A 20 -3.35 -1.49 -14.56
N LYS A 21 -3.00 -2.79 -14.54
CA LYS A 21 -2.26 -3.45 -15.63
C LYS A 21 -3.03 -3.40 -16.94
N ILE A 22 -4.35 -3.62 -16.90
CA ILE A 22 -5.22 -3.48 -18.09
C ILE A 22 -5.28 -2.02 -18.55
N ALA A 23 -5.48 -1.07 -17.64
CA ALA A 23 -5.57 0.34 -17.97
C ALA A 23 -4.25 0.88 -18.55
N ALA A 24 -3.10 0.42 -18.07
CA ALA A 24 -1.77 0.85 -18.52
C ALA A 24 -1.45 0.51 -20.00
N THR A 25 -2.26 -0.33 -20.66
CA THR A 25 -2.14 -0.55 -22.11
C THR A 25 -2.64 0.64 -22.93
N THR A 26 -3.45 1.52 -22.35
CA THR A 26 -4.10 2.64 -23.04
C THR A 26 -3.76 3.98 -22.39
N TYR A 27 -3.71 4.03 -21.06
CA TYR A 27 -3.59 5.28 -20.30
C TYR A 27 -2.20 5.46 -19.71
N SER A 28 -1.78 6.72 -19.64
CA SER A 28 -0.56 7.10 -18.92
C SER A 28 -0.71 6.92 -17.41
N THR A 29 0.41 6.77 -16.71
CA THR A 29 0.41 6.64 -15.24
C THR A 29 -0.31 7.79 -14.52
N PRO A 30 -0.09 9.08 -14.88
CA PRO A 30 -0.83 10.18 -14.28
C PRO A 30 -2.34 10.08 -14.49
N GLU A 31 -2.79 9.65 -15.68
CA GLU A 31 -4.22 9.45 -15.98
C GLU A 31 -4.84 8.39 -15.06
N ILE A 32 -4.19 7.23 -14.94
CA ILE A 32 -4.67 6.14 -14.08
C ILE A 32 -4.77 6.62 -12.62
N LEU A 33 -3.75 7.32 -12.13
CA LEU A 33 -3.75 7.89 -10.79
C LEU A 33 -4.85 8.93 -10.60
N PHE A 34 -5.08 9.79 -11.60
CA PHE A 34 -6.12 10.80 -11.57
C PHE A 34 -7.50 10.18 -11.45
N TYR A 35 -7.90 9.33 -12.39
CA TYR A 35 -9.24 8.72 -12.40
C TYR A 35 -9.47 7.83 -11.18
N ARG A 36 -8.48 7.03 -10.77
CA ARG A 36 -8.56 6.21 -9.57
C ARG A 36 -8.80 7.07 -8.32
N SER A 37 -8.04 8.14 -8.16
CA SER A 37 -8.14 9.00 -6.98
C SER A 37 -9.38 9.89 -7.00
N LEU A 38 -9.76 10.40 -8.17
CA LEU A 38 -10.99 11.14 -8.37
C LEU A 38 -12.22 10.28 -8.00
N PHE A 39 -12.26 9.02 -8.43
CA PHE A 39 -13.31 8.08 -8.02
C PHE A 39 -13.41 8.00 -6.48
N SER A 40 -12.28 7.85 -5.79
CA SER A 40 -12.26 7.81 -4.33
C SER A 40 -12.77 9.12 -3.71
N VAL A 41 -12.38 10.28 -4.24
CA VAL A 41 -12.85 11.60 -3.77
C VAL A 41 -14.36 11.71 -3.90
N VAL A 42 -14.90 11.35 -5.08
CA VAL A 42 -16.33 11.42 -5.37
C VAL A 42 -17.13 10.48 -4.47
N VAL A 43 -16.74 9.20 -4.42
CA VAL A 43 -17.49 8.18 -3.65
C VAL A 43 -17.42 8.43 -2.15
N VAL A 44 -16.23 8.70 -1.62
CA VAL A 44 -16.06 8.94 -0.18
C VAL A 44 -16.64 10.30 0.22
N GLY A 45 -16.51 11.31 -0.64
CA GLY A 45 -17.15 12.63 -0.43
C GLY A 45 -18.67 12.55 -0.43
N ALA A 46 -19.27 11.85 -1.40
CA ALA A 46 -20.71 11.61 -1.47
C ALA A 46 -21.22 10.85 -0.21
N TYR A 47 -20.49 9.82 0.21
CA TYR A 47 -20.79 9.11 1.47
C TYR A 47 -20.78 10.06 2.67
N ALA A 48 -19.77 10.91 2.80
CA ALA A 48 -19.66 11.85 3.91
C ALA A 48 -20.83 12.84 3.93
N VAL A 49 -21.20 13.41 2.78
CA VAL A 49 -22.34 14.31 2.63
C VAL A 49 -23.66 13.60 2.95
N ALA A 50 -23.89 12.41 2.41
CA ALA A 50 -25.11 11.63 2.64
C ALA A 50 -25.29 11.26 4.12
N CYS A 51 -24.19 11.04 4.85
CA CYS A 51 -24.20 10.76 6.29
C CYS A 51 -24.15 12.03 7.17
N GLY A 52 -24.26 13.24 6.60
CA GLY A 52 -24.19 14.50 7.34
C GLY A 52 -22.83 14.74 8.04
N GLN A 53 -21.76 14.09 7.56
CA GLN A 53 -20.45 14.20 8.15
C GLN A 53 -19.70 15.43 7.64
N ARG A 54 -18.97 16.10 8.52
CA ARG A 54 -18.13 17.23 8.13
C ARG A 54 -16.89 16.75 7.42
N ILE A 55 -16.67 17.17 6.15
CA ILE A 55 -15.46 16.83 5.38
C ILE A 55 -14.24 17.56 5.96
N TRP A 56 -14.42 18.82 6.39
CA TRP A 56 -13.34 19.62 6.94
C TRP A 56 -12.79 19.04 8.25
N SER A 57 -11.45 18.97 8.34
CA SER A 57 -10.73 18.54 9.53
C SER A 57 -9.90 19.68 10.12
N PRO A 58 -9.88 19.86 11.45
CA PRO A 58 -8.97 20.79 12.11
C PRO A 58 -7.49 20.32 11.97
N HIS A 59 -7.27 19.05 11.68
CA HIS A 59 -5.93 18.42 11.56
C HIS A 59 -5.40 18.42 10.12
N TRP A 60 -5.74 19.44 9.33
CA TRP A 60 -5.38 19.51 7.90
C TRP A 60 -3.88 19.41 7.66
N VAL A 61 -3.01 19.93 8.56
CA VAL A 61 -1.55 19.82 8.46
C VAL A 61 -1.10 18.36 8.54
N ALA A 62 -1.68 17.56 9.45
CA ALA A 62 -1.37 16.14 9.57
C ALA A 62 -1.84 15.35 8.34
N HIS A 63 -3.03 15.68 7.80
CA HIS A 63 -3.51 15.11 6.54
C HIS A 63 -2.61 15.47 5.36
N SER A 64 -2.17 16.73 5.24
CA SER A 64 -1.26 17.18 4.18
C SER A 64 0.09 16.46 4.25
N ARG A 65 0.68 16.32 5.45
CA ARG A 65 1.95 15.58 5.64
C ARG A 65 1.82 14.12 5.24
N ARG A 66 0.74 13.43 5.71
CA ARG A 66 0.44 12.06 5.31
C ARG A 66 0.31 11.94 3.79
N ALA A 67 -0.44 12.88 3.19
CA ALA A 67 -0.67 12.89 1.74
C ALA A 67 0.62 13.16 0.97
N ALA A 68 1.43 14.14 1.38
CA ALA A 68 2.70 14.44 0.73
C ALA A 68 3.66 13.23 0.73
N CYS A 69 3.82 12.56 1.89
CA CYS A 69 4.63 11.34 1.97
C CYS A 69 4.05 10.22 1.08
N GLY A 70 2.73 10.04 1.09
CA GLY A 70 2.08 9.00 0.30
C GLY A 70 2.13 9.26 -1.21
N VAL A 71 1.89 10.48 -1.65
CA VAL A 71 1.97 10.89 -3.08
C VAL A 71 3.40 10.76 -3.57
N PHE A 72 4.39 11.26 -2.82
CA PHE A 72 5.82 11.12 -3.16
C PHE A 72 6.18 9.63 -3.35
N SER A 73 5.88 8.79 -2.35
CA SER A 73 6.21 7.37 -2.40
C SER A 73 5.53 6.66 -3.57
N MET A 74 4.28 6.99 -3.85
CA MET A 74 3.54 6.43 -4.97
C MET A 74 4.12 6.88 -6.31
N SER A 75 4.46 8.16 -6.46
CA SER A 75 5.07 8.69 -7.70
C SER A 75 6.41 8.02 -8.00
N VAL A 76 7.26 7.86 -6.97
CA VAL A 76 8.54 7.16 -7.12
C VAL A 76 8.33 5.68 -7.44
N TRP A 77 7.36 5.00 -6.81
CA TRP A 77 7.04 3.62 -7.13
C TRP A 77 6.63 3.45 -8.60
N PHE A 78 5.77 4.34 -9.12
CA PHE A 78 5.41 4.31 -10.56
C PHE A 78 6.59 4.60 -11.47
N TYR A 79 7.49 5.52 -11.08
CA TYR A 79 8.75 5.74 -11.80
C TYR A 79 9.58 4.44 -11.85
N THR A 80 9.76 3.77 -10.70
CA THR A 80 10.53 2.51 -10.64
C THR A 80 9.87 1.38 -11.45
N LEU A 81 8.54 1.34 -11.54
CA LEU A 81 7.82 0.40 -12.42
C LEU A 81 8.14 0.62 -13.90
N GLY A 82 8.43 1.84 -14.31
CA GLY A 82 8.80 2.18 -15.71
C GLY A 82 10.26 1.87 -16.06
N VAL A 83 11.18 1.88 -15.07
CA VAL A 83 12.63 1.79 -15.36
C VAL A 83 13.31 0.53 -14.79
N LEU A 84 12.66 -0.16 -13.85
CA LEU A 84 13.18 -1.41 -13.25
C LEU A 84 12.35 -2.63 -13.67
N PRO A 85 12.91 -3.84 -13.61
CA PRO A 85 12.13 -5.05 -13.71
C PRO A 85 10.98 -5.06 -12.68
N LEU A 86 9.80 -5.53 -13.11
CA LEU A 86 8.59 -5.51 -12.28
C LEU A 86 8.82 -6.14 -10.89
N ALA A 87 9.46 -7.30 -10.87
CA ALA A 87 9.77 -8.01 -9.61
C ALA A 87 10.62 -7.16 -8.66
N LEU A 88 11.63 -6.44 -9.20
CA LEU A 88 12.49 -5.57 -8.39
C LEU A 88 11.72 -4.36 -7.86
N SER A 89 10.95 -3.65 -8.71
CA SER A 89 10.15 -2.50 -8.29
C SER A 89 9.11 -2.87 -7.22
N VAL A 90 8.42 -3.98 -7.39
CA VAL A 90 7.45 -4.50 -6.41
C VAL A 90 8.16 -4.89 -5.10
N THR A 91 9.32 -5.54 -5.16
CA THR A 91 10.11 -5.87 -3.97
C THR A 91 10.51 -4.62 -3.18
N LEU A 92 10.97 -3.57 -3.88
CA LEU A 92 11.33 -2.29 -3.24
C LEU A 92 10.14 -1.66 -2.52
N ASN A 93 8.95 -1.68 -3.14
CA ASN A 93 7.73 -1.17 -2.50
C ASN A 93 7.37 -1.99 -1.23
N TYR A 94 7.56 -3.31 -1.26
CA TYR A 94 7.36 -4.19 -0.10
C TYR A 94 8.46 -4.08 0.99
N MET A 95 9.46 -3.21 0.84
CA MET A 95 10.34 -2.82 1.94
C MET A 95 9.65 -1.89 2.94
N SER A 96 8.56 -1.21 2.57
CA SER A 96 7.85 -0.30 3.47
C SER A 96 7.39 -0.96 4.79
N PRO A 97 6.88 -2.20 4.86
CA PRO A 97 6.60 -2.90 6.12
C PRO A 97 7.79 -3.06 7.05
N LEU A 98 9.01 -3.20 6.52
CA LEU A 98 10.24 -3.24 7.33
C LEU A 98 10.44 -1.90 8.04
N PHE A 99 10.39 -0.81 7.29
CA PHE A 99 10.55 0.54 7.84
C PHE A 99 9.43 0.93 8.80
N ILE A 100 8.18 0.54 8.54
CA ILE A 100 7.05 0.72 9.46
C ILE A 100 7.35 0.02 10.79
N SER A 101 7.84 -1.21 10.74
CA SER A 101 8.15 -2.00 11.95
C SER A 101 9.32 -1.41 12.73
N LEU A 102 10.35 -0.90 12.03
CA LEU A 102 11.46 -0.19 12.66
C LEU A 102 10.99 1.10 13.34
N LEU A 103 10.17 1.92 12.66
CA LEU A 103 9.61 3.15 13.25
C LEU A 103 8.71 2.86 14.45
N ALA A 104 7.88 1.81 14.37
CA ALA A 104 7.02 1.40 15.47
C ALA A 104 7.84 0.88 16.67
N GLY A 105 8.88 0.08 16.41
CA GLY A 105 9.82 -0.39 17.43
C GLY A 105 10.56 0.74 18.11
N PHE A 106 11.08 1.69 17.34
CA PHE A 106 11.77 2.88 17.86
C PHE A 106 10.84 3.76 18.71
N SER A 107 9.60 3.97 18.25
CA SER A 107 8.59 4.71 19.01
C SER A 107 8.30 4.04 20.35
N LEU A 108 8.21 2.70 20.36
CA LEU A 108 7.97 1.92 21.57
C LEU A 108 9.14 2.00 22.56
N LEU A 109 10.38 1.93 22.07
CA LEU A 109 11.58 2.12 22.92
C LEU A 109 11.60 3.50 23.59
N ARG A 110 11.26 4.56 22.81
CA ARG A 110 11.21 5.92 23.35
C ARG A 110 10.16 6.09 24.47
N SER A 111 9.09 5.31 24.45
CA SER A 111 8.07 5.30 25.49
C SER A 111 8.38 4.36 26.66
N GLY A 112 9.60 3.82 26.74
CA GLY A 112 10.02 2.89 27.79
C GLY A 112 9.53 1.46 27.63
N GLY A 113 8.92 1.14 26.49
CA GLY A 113 8.47 -0.21 26.15
C GLY A 113 9.59 -1.11 25.62
N ARG A 114 9.32 -2.40 25.48
CA ARG A 114 10.25 -3.38 24.90
C ARG A 114 9.84 -3.69 23.45
N ILE A 115 10.83 -3.77 22.56
CA ILE A 115 10.56 -4.21 21.18
C ILE A 115 10.04 -5.66 21.24
N PRO A 116 8.88 -5.94 20.63
CA PRO A 116 8.39 -7.31 20.52
C PRO A 116 9.21 -8.05 19.46
N PHE A 117 10.33 -8.64 19.88
CA PHE A 117 11.31 -9.32 19.01
C PHE A 117 10.64 -10.29 18.03
N LEU A 118 9.64 -11.03 18.51
CA LEU A 118 8.91 -12.02 17.70
C LEU A 118 8.14 -11.38 16.53
N LEU A 119 7.60 -10.16 16.72
CA LEU A 119 6.94 -9.42 15.65
C LEU A 119 7.94 -8.88 14.62
N MET A 120 9.12 -8.42 15.07
CA MET A 120 10.18 -8.00 14.18
C MET A 120 10.66 -9.16 13.30
N VAL A 121 10.88 -10.32 13.91
CA VAL A 121 11.26 -11.56 13.20
C VAL A 121 10.19 -11.95 12.17
N SER A 122 8.89 -11.85 12.51
CA SER A 122 7.80 -12.13 11.56
C SER A 122 7.85 -11.22 10.33
N VAL A 123 8.15 -9.94 10.52
CA VAL A 123 8.24 -9.00 9.39
C VAL A 123 9.43 -9.33 8.49
N LEU A 124 10.58 -9.68 9.08
CA LEU A 124 11.77 -10.11 8.34
C LEU A 124 11.51 -11.39 7.54
N PHE A 125 10.91 -12.42 8.16
CA PHE A 125 10.56 -13.66 7.46
C PHE A 125 9.54 -13.41 6.34
N GLY A 126 8.55 -12.54 6.56
CA GLY A 126 7.60 -12.14 5.51
C GLY A 126 8.31 -11.50 4.32
N PHE A 127 9.27 -10.62 4.57
CA PHE A 127 10.06 -10.00 3.51
C PHE A 127 10.97 -11.00 2.77
N PHE A 128 11.62 -11.92 3.49
CA PHE A 128 12.35 -13.01 2.85
C PHE A 128 11.46 -13.87 1.95
N GLY A 129 10.22 -14.12 2.37
CA GLY A 129 9.22 -14.79 1.53
C GLY A 129 8.92 -14.01 0.25
N VAL A 130 8.83 -12.67 0.32
CA VAL A 130 8.67 -11.81 -0.87
C VAL A 130 9.88 -11.92 -1.80
N LEU A 131 11.10 -11.92 -1.27
CA LEU A 131 12.32 -12.10 -2.06
C LEU A 131 12.34 -13.44 -2.79
N LEU A 132 11.97 -14.53 -2.11
CA LEU A 132 11.90 -15.86 -2.72
C LEU A 132 10.81 -15.96 -3.79
N LEU A 133 9.66 -15.32 -3.56
CA LEU A 133 8.53 -15.35 -4.49
C LEU A 133 8.79 -14.54 -5.76
N LEU A 134 9.33 -13.34 -5.61
CA LEU A 134 9.53 -12.41 -6.72
C LEU A 134 10.90 -12.59 -7.41
N ASN A 135 11.86 -13.21 -6.74
CA ASN A 135 13.22 -13.46 -7.23
C ASN A 135 13.81 -12.23 -7.98
N PRO A 136 13.93 -11.06 -7.33
CA PRO A 136 14.30 -9.82 -8.00
C PRO A 136 15.78 -9.86 -8.44
N SER A 137 16.09 -9.32 -9.61
CA SER A 137 17.45 -9.14 -10.11
C SER A 137 17.77 -7.66 -10.28
N VAL A 138 19.03 -7.29 -10.04
CA VAL A 138 19.54 -5.91 -10.18
C VAL A 138 20.60 -5.89 -11.25
N SER A 139 20.50 -5.00 -12.25
CA SER A 139 21.50 -4.76 -13.28
C SER A 139 22.43 -3.59 -12.89
N GLU A 140 23.65 -3.55 -13.46
CA GLU A 140 24.70 -2.59 -13.06
C GLU A 140 24.29 -1.12 -13.12
N ASN A 141 23.45 -0.71 -14.06
CA ASN A 141 23.03 0.68 -14.24
C ASN A 141 21.75 1.08 -13.48
N GLN A 142 21.26 0.24 -12.57
CA GLN A 142 19.98 0.44 -11.88
C GLN A 142 20.13 1.03 -10.45
N GLY A 143 21.36 1.26 -9.99
CA GLY A 143 21.66 1.62 -8.60
C GLY A 143 20.90 2.85 -8.11
N TRP A 144 20.80 3.92 -8.92
CA TRP A 144 20.07 5.13 -8.55
C TRP A 144 18.57 4.86 -8.38
N SER A 145 17.94 4.16 -9.32
CA SER A 145 16.50 3.83 -9.26
C SER A 145 16.18 2.92 -8.09
N VAL A 146 17.08 1.98 -7.75
CA VAL A 146 16.97 1.13 -6.56
C VAL A 146 17.05 1.97 -5.29
N ALA A 147 18.06 2.85 -5.17
CA ALA A 147 18.21 3.72 -4.01
C ALA A 147 16.98 4.62 -3.81
N LEU A 148 16.45 5.19 -4.89
CA LEU A 148 15.24 6.01 -4.86
C LEU A 148 14.01 5.19 -4.44
N GLY A 149 13.87 3.94 -4.90
CA GLY A 149 12.82 3.02 -4.48
C GLY A 149 12.87 2.67 -2.99
N VAL A 150 14.08 2.39 -2.46
CA VAL A 150 14.30 2.17 -1.02
C VAL A 150 13.91 3.42 -0.22
N PHE A 151 14.32 4.60 -0.67
CA PHE A 151 13.97 5.86 -0.03
C PHE A 151 12.45 6.12 -0.06
N ALA A 152 11.79 5.81 -1.16
CA ALA A 152 10.33 5.91 -1.26
C ALA A 152 9.62 4.97 -0.28
N ALA A 153 10.10 3.74 -0.12
CA ALA A 153 9.58 2.80 0.87
C ALA A 153 9.77 3.31 2.31
N PHE A 154 10.89 3.95 2.60
CA PHE A 154 11.14 4.62 3.88
C PHE A 154 10.17 5.78 4.11
N VAL A 155 9.97 6.66 3.11
CA VAL A 155 8.99 7.77 3.20
C VAL A 155 7.56 7.25 3.35
N ALA A 156 7.20 6.14 2.68
CA ALA A 156 5.90 5.49 2.85
C ALA A 156 5.63 5.12 4.32
N ALA A 157 6.64 4.69 5.06
CA ALA A 157 6.49 4.34 6.46
C ALA A 157 6.03 5.53 7.33
N PHE A 158 6.43 6.75 7.00
CA PHE A 158 5.93 7.95 7.68
C PHE A 158 4.46 8.21 7.34
N ALA A 159 4.04 8.00 6.09
CA ALA A 159 2.64 8.10 5.72
C ALA A 159 1.76 7.15 6.56
N PHE A 160 2.20 5.91 6.76
CA PHE A 160 1.47 4.93 7.58
C PHE A 160 1.51 5.25 9.08
N ARG A 161 2.63 5.79 9.58
CA ARG A 161 2.70 6.33 10.94
C ARG A 161 1.70 7.47 11.14
N ASP A 162 1.56 8.36 10.15
CA ASP A 162 0.63 9.47 10.21
C ASP A 162 -0.84 9.00 10.16
N VAL A 163 -1.15 7.87 9.50
CA VAL A 163 -2.46 7.20 9.63
C VAL A 163 -2.77 6.89 11.10
N LYS A 164 -1.81 6.30 11.81
CA LYS A 164 -1.97 6.00 13.26
C LYS A 164 -2.17 7.27 14.07
N THR A 165 -1.39 8.31 13.80
CA THR A 165 -1.48 9.60 14.49
C THR A 165 -2.86 10.24 14.29
N LEU A 166 -3.34 10.31 13.04
CA LEU A 166 -4.65 10.87 12.71
C LEU A 166 -5.80 10.09 13.35
N THR A 167 -5.73 8.75 13.35
CA THR A 167 -6.73 7.93 14.04
C THR A 167 -6.74 8.17 15.55
N ASN A 168 -5.57 8.37 16.18
CA ASN A 168 -5.48 8.71 17.60
C ASN A 168 -6.02 10.11 17.91
N LEU A 169 -6.05 11.03 16.93
CA LEU A 169 -6.69 12.34 17.03
C LEU A 169 -8.21 12.30 16.78
N GLY A 170 -8.77 11.09 16.61
CA GLY A 170 -10.20 10.89 16.38
C GLY A 170 -10.66 11.06 14.94
N GLU A 171 -9.74 11.17 13.99
CA GLU A 171 -10.10 11.26 12.56
C GLU A 171 -10.64 9.92 12.06
N PRO A 172 -11.82 9.91 11.41
CA PRO A 172 -12.39 8.70 10.85
C PRO A 172 -11.63 8.26 9.59
N GLU A 173 -11.58 6.96 9.34
CA GLU A 173 -10.80 6.37 8.26
C GLU A 173 -11.21 6.89 6.88
N TRP A 174 -12.50 7.11 6.65
CA TRP A 174 -12.99 7.66 5.39
C TRP A 174 -12.37 9.04 5.09
N ARG A 175 -12.17 9.89 6.12
CA ARG A 175 -11.58 11.22 5.97
C ARG A 175 -10.10 11.14 5.60
N LEU A 176 -9.37 10.15 6.17
CA LEU A 176 -7.98 9.88 5.79
C LEU A 176 -7.88 9.51 4.30
N VAL A 177 -8.79 8.66 3.83
CA VAL A 177 -8.86 8.26 2.41
C VAL A 177 -9.24 9.44 1.53
N PHE A 178 -10.23 10.24 1.94
CA PHE A 178 -10.66 11.42 1.19
C PHE A 178 -9.52 12.43 0.96
N TYR A 179 -8.84 12.86 2.03
CA TYR A 179 -7.74 13.81 1.91
C TYR A 179 -6.58 13.26 1.07
N PHE A 180 -6.19 12.01 1.31
CA PHE A 180 -5.14 11.38 0.51
C PHE A 180 -5.49 11.33 -0.97
N SER A 181 -6.72 10.93 -1.30
CA SER A 181 -7.19 10.86 -2.67
C SER A 181 -7.29 12.24 -3.31
N LEU A 182 -7.74 13.26 -2.55
CA LEU A 182 -7.79 14.64 -3.04
C LEU A 182 -6.40 15.15 -3.43
N PHE A 183 -5.41 15.00 -2.56
CA PHE A 183 -4.04 15.40 -2.86
C PHE A 183 -3.44 14.61 -4.03
N THR A 184 -3.74 13.31 -4.11
CA THR A 184 -3.29 12.47 -5.24
C THR A 184 -3.93 12.91 -6.54
N THR A 185 -5.22 13.26 -6.53
CA THR A 185 -5.94 13.77 -7.71
C THR A 185 -5.30 15.06 -8.21
N VAL A 186 -5.00 16.00 -7.32
CA VAL A 186 -4.34 17.27 -7.69
C VAL A 186 -2.94 17.02 -8.26
N ALA A 187 -2.13 16.20 -7.61
CA ALA A 187 -0.79 15.87 -8.09
C ALA A 187 -0.82 15.15 -9.45
N ALA A 188 -1.76 14.22 -9.63
CA ALA A 188 -1.94 13.50 -10.88
C ALA A 188 -2.46 14.41 -12.01
N ALA A 189 -3.37 15.36 -11.71
CA ALA A 189 -3.83 16.36 -12.67
C ALA A 189 -2.67 17.21 -13.18
N ILE A 190 -1.75 17.64 -12.28
CA ILE A 190 -0.53 18.34 -12.69
C ILE A 190 0.32 17.45 -13.61
N GLY A 191 0.48 16.16 -13.26
CA GLY A 191 1.20 15.20 -14.12
C GLY A 191 0.60 15.03 -15.51
N MET A 192 -0.75 15.06 -15.62
CA MET A 192 -1.44 14.99 -16.91
C MET A 192 -1.18 16.20 -17.82
N LEU A 193 -0.89 17.38 -17.28
CA LEU A 193 -0.53 18.55 -18.08
C LEU A 193 0.74 18.32 -18.93
N PHE A 194 1.61 17.42 -18.47
CA PHE A 194 2.87 17.09 -19.16
C PHE A 194 2.77 15.87 -20.08
N HIS A 195 1.79 14.98 -19.87
CA HIS A 195 1.67 13.71 -20.60
C HIS A 195 0.49 13.70 -21.58
N GLY A 196 -0.42 14.68 -21.47
CA GLY A 196 -1.66 14.69 -22.25
C GLY A 196 -2.69 13.68 -21.75
N THR A 197 -3.76 13.50 -22.52
CA THR A 197 -4.85 12.56 -22.25
C THR A 197 -4.99 11.57 -23.39
N SER A 198 -5.35 10.34 -23.07
CA SER A 198 -5.54 9.24 -24.03
C SER A 198 -7.01 9.11 -24.41
N GLU A 199 -7.29 8.54 -25.58
CA GLU A 199 -8.66 8.21 -25.97
C GLU A 199 -9.25 7.11 -25.10
N HIS A 200 -10.51 7.26 -24.69
CA HIS A 200 -11.17 6.31 -23.82
C HIS A 200 -11.71 5.11 -24.59
N THR A 201 -11.25 3.92 -24.21
CA THR A 201 -11.83 2.66 -24.68
C THR A 201 -12.79 2.10 -23.62
N THR A 202 -13.79 1.32 -24.02
CA THR A 202 -14.76 0.72 -23.07
C THR A 202 -14.06 -0.15 -22.03
N LEU A 203 -13.11 -0.99 -22.46
CA LEU A 203 -12.34 -1.86 -21.54
C LEU A 203 -11.45 -1.03 -20.61
N GLY A 204 -10.80 0.00 -21.16
CA GLY A 204 -9.96 0.90 -20.38
C GLY A 204 -10.74 1.68 -19.34
N ALA A 205 -11.90 2.23 -19.70
CA ALA A 205 -12.79 2.93 -18.78
C ALA A 205 -13.30 2.00 -17.65
N ALA A 206 -13.69 0.77 -17.98
CA ALA A 206 -14.06 -0.24 -16.98
C ALA A 206 -12.90 -0.56 -16.05
N ALA A 207 -11.68 -0.68 -16.58
CA ALA A 207 -10.47 -0.91 -15.78
C ALA A 207 -10.14 0.28 -14.85
N LEU A 208 -10.32 1.52 -15.31
CA LEU A 208 -10.16 2.73 -14.47
C LEU A 208 -11.18 2.77 -13.33
N LEU A 209 -12.46 2.45 -13.61
CA LEU A 209 -13.49 2.35 -12.57
C LEU A 209 -13.19 1.24 -11.57
N GLY A 210 -12.77 0.07 -12.04
CA GLY A 210 -12.32 -1.03 -11.18
C GLY A 210 -11.13 -0.63 -10.30
N ALA A 211 -10.13 0.03 -10.88
CA ALA A 211 -8.98 0.56 -10.13
C ALA A 211 -9.40 1.57 -9.06
N GLY A 212 -10.39 2.43 -9.34
CA GLY A 212 -10.98 3.36 -8.39
C GLY A 212 -11.70 2.65 -7.26
N ALA A 213 -12.61 1.74 -7.58
CA ALA A 213 -13.42 1.01 -6.60
C ALA A 213 -12.55 0.13 -5.68
N PHE A 214 -11.73 -0.75 -6.24
CA PHE A 214 -10.85 -1.63 -5.47
C PHE A 214 -9.78 -0.85 -4.72
N GLY A 215 -9.24 0.23 -5.32
CA GLY A 215 -8.30 1.12 -4.67
C GLY A 215 -8.89 1.83 -3.45
N THR A 216 -10.14 2.28 -3.52
CA THR A 216 -10.86 2.92 -2.40
C THR A 216 -11.07 1.93 -1.25
N LEU A 217 -11.56 0.71 -1.55
CA LEU A 217 -11.74 -0.35 -0.55
C LEU A 217 -10.40 -0.75 0.09
N GLY A 218 -9.35 -0.91 -0.72
CA GLY A 218 -8.00 -1.17 -0.22
C GLY A 218 -7.50 -0.08 0.73
N GLN A 219 -7.68 1.20 0.38
CA GLN A 219 -7.27 2.33 1.22
C GLN A 219 -8.05 2.42 2.52
N LEU A 220 -9.34 2.12 2.53
CA LEU A 220 -10.15 2.02 3.75
C LEU A 220 -9.61 0.89 4.65
N GLY A 221 -9.37 -0.28 4.08
CA GLY A 221 -8.80 -1.42 4.79
C GLY A 221 -7.42 -1.12 5.41
N VAL A 222 -6.53 -0.47 4.67
CA VAL A 222 -5.22 -0.01 5.18
C VAL A 222 -5.38 0.98 6.32
N SER A 223 -6.28 1.96 6.16
CA SER A 223 -6.53 2.98 7.19
C SER A 223 -7.05 2.36 8.49
N LEU A 224 -7.94 1.35 8.39
CA LEU A 224 -8.39 0.56 9.55
C LEU A 224 -7.26 -0.28 10.16
N ALA A 225 -6.46 -0.95 9.32
CA ALA A 225 -5.41 -1.85 9.76
C ALA A 225 -4.28 -1.13 10.50
N TYR A 226 -3.80 -0.01 9.96
CA TYR A 226 -2.74 0.78 10.58
C TYR A 226 -3.26 1.75 11.63
N GLY A 227 -4.44 2.33 11.43
CA GLY A 227 -5.05 3.26 12.37
C GLY A 227 -5.41 2.58 13.69
N ARG A 228 -6.22 1.54 13.64
CA ARG A 228 -6.74 0.85 14.84
C ARG A 228 -5.96 -0.41 15.21
N GLY A 229 -5.17 -0.96 14.29
CA GLY A 229 -4.40 -2.19 14.49
C GLY A 229 -3.04 -1.97 15.15
N ASN A 230 -2.32 -3.08 15.35
CA ASN A 230 -0.90 -3.04 15.69
C ASN A 230 -0.09 -2.86 14.40
N PRO A 231 0.76 -1.81 14.27
CA PRO A 231 1.48 -1.52 13.03
C PRO A 231 2.39 -2.68 12.56
N MET A 232 3.07 -3.39 13.48
CA MET A 232 3.95 -4.50 13.12
C MET A 232 3.17 -5.72 12.60
N VAL A 233 2.01 -6.03 13.23
CA VAL A 233 1.13 -7.10 12.74
C VAL A 233 0.55 -6.74 11.38
N SER A 234 0.10 -5.49 11.19
CA SER A 234 -0.41 -5.01 9.91
C SER A 234 0.67 -5.05 8.83
N ALA A 235 1.92 -4.65 9.16
CA ALA A 235 3.07 -4.71 8.27
C ALA A 235 3.37 -6.15 7.81
N SER A 236 3.37 -7.12 8.74
CA SER A 236 3.57 -8.54 8.39
C SER A 236 2.46 -9.09 7.48
N LEU A 237 1.20 -8.73 7.76
CA LEU A 237 0.05 -9.16 6.95
C LEU A 237 0.01 -8.49 5.57
N GLN A 238 0.65 -7.33 5.38
CA GLN A 238 0.69 -6.64 4.10
C GLN A 238 1.36 -7.50 3.00
N TYR A 239 2.33 -8.35 3.36
CA TYR A 239 2.99 -9.24 2.41
C TYR A 239 2.05 -10.25 1.73
N THR A 240 0.87 -10.53 2.31
CA THR A 240 -0.14 -11.39 1.66
C THR A 240 -0.63 -10.83 0.32
N GLY A 241 -0.46 -9.52 0.09
CA GLY A 241 -0.78 -8.91 -1.20
C GLY A 241 0.02 -9.49 -2.35
N VAL A 242 1.27 -9.92 -2.12
CA VAL A 242 2.08 -10.58 -3.14
C VAL A 242 1.50 -11.95 -3.50
N ILE A 243 0.98 -12.69 -2.50
CA ILE A 243 0.33 -14.00 -2.71
C ILE A 243 -0.93 -13.81 -3.58
N PHE A 244 -1.80 -12.86 -3.22
CA PHE A 244 -3.00 -12.57 -4.01
C PHE A 244 -2.64 -12.16 -5.44
N SER A 245 -1.63 -11.30 -5.62
CA SER A 245 -1.16 -10.89 -6.95
C SER A 245 -0.64 -12.08 -7.77
N SER A 246 0.07 -13.03 -7.14
CA SER A 246 0.54 -14.26 -7.81
C SER A 246 -0.62 -15.16 -8.23
N VAL A 247 -1.68 -15.26 -7.41
CA VAL A 247 -2.90 -16.00 -7.80
C VAL A 247 -3.51 -15.40 -9.08
N TRP A 248 -3.60 -14.08 -9.17
CA TRP A 248 -4.09 -13.43 -10.39
C TRP A 248 -3.15 -13.63 -11.59
N GLY A 249 -1.81 -13.62 -11.36
CA GLY A 249 -0.82 -13.95 -12.40
C GLY A 249 -1.04 -15.34 -12.99
N ILE A 250 -1.30 -16.35 -12.15
CA ILE A 250 -1.63 -17.72 -12.60
C ILE A 250 -2.95 -17.74 -13.37
N LEU A 251 -4.01 -17.13 -12.83
CA LEU A 251 -5.36 -17.21 -13.39
C LEU A 251 -5.48 -16.45 -14.72
N PHE A 252 -4.91 -15.26 -14.82
CA PHE A 252 -5.08 -14.38 -15.98
C PHE A 252 -3.91 -14.42 -16.96
N ALA A 253 -2.67 -14.59 -16.48
CA ALA A 253 -1.48 -14.60 -17.30
C ALA A 253 -0.90 -16.02 -17.54
N LYS A 254 -1.52 -17.06 -16.94
CA LYS A 254 -1.05 -18.47 -17.00
C LYS A 254 0.41 -18.64 -16.56
N GLU A 255 0.86 -17.80 -15.63
CA GLU A 255 2.22 -17.86 -15.09
C GLU A 255 2.40 -19.15 -14.28
N ALA A 256 3.49 -19.88 -14.51
CA ALA A 256 3.84 -21.05 -13.72
C ALA A 256 4.60 -20.62 -12.45
N LEU A 257 4.19 -21.14 -11.29
CA LEU A 257 4.94 -20.93 -10.06
C LEU A 257 6.24 -21.77 -10.06
N SER A 258 7.35 -21.10 -9.79
CA SER A 258 8.61 -21.80 -9.51
C SER A 258 8.57 -22.47 -8.13
N SER A 259 9.43 -23.48 -7.92
CA SER A 259 9.56 -24.11 -6.60
C SER A 259 9.96 -23.10 -5.51
N THR A 260 10.80 -22.12 -5.84
CA THR A 260 11.19 -21.02 -4.94
C THR A 260 10.00 -20.15 -4.56
N ALA A 261 9.08 -19.89 -5.50
CA ALA A 261 7.87 -19.12 -5.25
C ALA A 261 6.94 -19.82 -4.24
N ILE A 262 6.82 -21.15 -4.31
CA ILE A 262 6.01 -21.94 -3.35
C ILE A 262 6.57 -21.80 -1.93
N TRP A 263 7.90 -21.91 -1.76
CA TRP A 263 8.54 -21.67 -0.46
C TRP A 263 8.36 -20.23 0.02
N GLY A 264 8.42 -19.25 -0.89
CA GLY A 264 8.14 -17.85 -0.58
C GLY A 264 6.72 -17.65 -0.03
N ILE A 265 5.71 -18.25 -0.66
CA ILE A 265 4.31 -18.22 -0.19
C ILE A 265 4.20 -18.85 1.21
N ALA A 266 4.77 -20.04 1.40
CA ALA A 266 4.74 -20.73 2.70
C ALA A 266 5.35 -19.86 3.81
N LEU A 267 6.46 -19.18 3.53
CA LEU A 267 7.15 -18.31 4.48
C LEU A 267 6.30 -17.06 4.82
N ILE A 268 5.64 -16.44 3.83
CA ILE A 268 4.74 -15.29 4.05
C ILE A 268 3.55 -15.70 4.93
N VAL A 269 2.93 -16.85 4.63
CA VAL A 269 1.79 -17.36 5.41
C VAL A 269 2.22 -17.65 6.85
N ALA A 270 3.33 -18.35 7.04
CA ALA A 270 3.88 -18.65 8.36
C ALA A 270 4.18 -17.38 9.15
N ALA A 271 4.81 -16.38 8.52
CA ALA A 271 5.11 -15.08 9.13
C ALA A 271 3.83 -14.34 9.57
N GLY A 272 2.79 -14.36 8.73
CA GLY A 272 1.49 -13.76 9.05
C GLY A 272 0.81 -14.43 10.24
N ILE A 273 0.74 -15.76 10.26
CA ILE A 273 0.16 -16.54 11.36
C ILE A 273 0.92 -16.26 12.66
N PHE A 274 2.25 -16.31 12.59
CA PHE A 274 3.13 -16.08 13.74
C PHE A 274 2.99 -14.67 14.31
N SER A 275 2.88 -13.66 13.45
CA SER A 275 2.66 -12.27 13.83
C SER A 275 1.34 -12.09 14.60
N VAL A 276 0.26 -12.69 14.10
CA VAL A 276 -1.07 -12.62 14.74
C VAL A 276 -1.07 -13.38 16.08
N ALA A 277 -0.45 -14.56 16.13
CA ALA A 277 -0.35 -15.36 17.36
C ALA A 277 0.47 -14.66 18.45
N SER A 278 1.58 -14.03 18.06
CA SER A 278 2.46 -13.30 18.98
C SER A 278 1.78 -12.09 19.65
N ARG A 279 0.82 -11.46 18.96
CA ARG A 279 0.04 -10.35 19.52
C ARG A 279 -0.72 -10.75 20.79
N ARG A 280 -1.25 -11.98 20.86
CA ARG A 280 -2.04 -12.45 22.00
C ARG A 280 -1.23 -12.51 23.31
N ARG A 281 0.10 -12.60 23.20
CA ARG A 281 1.02 -12.62 24.37
C ARG A 281 1.41 -11.23 24.88
N LEU A 282 1.12 -10.17 24.11
CA LEU A 282 1.52 -8.80 24.43
C LEU A 282 0.39 -7.96 25.06
N VAL A 283 -0.83 -8.46 25.08
CA VAL A 283 -1.97 -7.85 25.79
C VAL A 283 -2.25 -8.73 27.01
N PRO A 284 -1.88 -8.30 28.24
CA PRO A 284 -2.37 -8.94 29.45
C PRO A 284 -3.91 -8.82 29.45
N SER A 285 -4.59 -9.90 29.79
CA SER A 285 -6.03 -9.98 30.05
C SER A 285 -6.47 -9.03 31.13
#